data_8edee1dd3dd67968f0de399dfe180070
#
_entry.id   8edee1dd3dd67968f0de399dfe180070
#
_cell.length_a   1.000
_cell.length_b   1.000
_cell.length_c   1.000
_cell.angle_alpha   90.00
_cell.angle_beta   90.00
_cell.angle_gamma   90.00
#
_symmetry.space_group_name_H-M   'P 1'
#
loop_
_entity.id
_entity.type
_entity.pdbx_description
1 polymer ?
#
loop_
_entity_poly.entity_id
_entity_poly.type
_entity_poly.pdbx_seq_one_letter_code
_entity_poly.pdbx_strand_id
1 'polypeptide(L)'
;MMTSKYLKTALLCACLSTSLICAAPSYADAANEVPTVSVSGYAEEKVVPDTAYITVGMNTTAATAEEARMQNDTIMNRVQHSALSLGIAQKDMKTRNFNVYPTYDKNQKINGYSVSNDLELKVTDFTLISKLIAKAMQDGANDINGVHFTTEKADTVRSNLIKTAIYNGKQTAQAAAEATGHRLGDVKSITINGNSPSYTA
;
A
#
# COMPACT_ATOMS: atom_id res chain seq x y z
N MET A 1 -66.09 -58.87 55.48
CA MET A 1 -65.35 -59.55 56.55
C MET A 1 -63.87 -59.58 56.17
N MET A 2 -63.10 -58.91 56.93
CA MET A 2 -61.70 -59.16 57.31
C MET A 2 -60.70 -59.50 56.23
N THR A 3 -59.82 -58.54 56.11
CA THR A 3 -58.35 -58.51 56.32
C THR A 3 -57.54 -58.89 55.11
N SER A 4 -56.80 -57.96 54.67
CA SER A 4 -55.37 -58.09 54.48
C SER A 4 -54.76 -56.70 54.25
N LYS A 5 -54.42 -56.01 55.29
CA LYS A 5 -53.36 -54.99 55.35
C LYS A 5 -52.05 -55.76 55.43
N TYR A 6 -50.99 -55.22 54.96
CA TYR A 6 -49.60 -55.71 55.01
C TYR A 6 -49.06 -56.44 53.76
N LEU A 7 -49.07 -55.76 52.64
CA LEU A 7 -48.10 -56.14 51.61
C LEU A 7 -47.78 -54.94 50.68
N LYS A 8 -47.31 -53.86 51.27
CA LYS A 8 -46.84 -52.75 50.50
C LYS A 8 -45.72 -51.96 51.17
N THR A 9 -44.77 -52.64 51.75
CA THR A 9 -43.60 -51.95 52.36
C THR A 9 -42.33 -52.79 52.17
N ALA A 10 -42.03 -53.12 50.94
CA ALA A 10 -40.75 -53.69 50.63
C ALA A 10 -40.50 -53.60 49.15
N LEU A 11 -40.29 -52.40 48.60
CA LEU A 11 -39.59 -52.24 47.33
C LEU A 11 -39.38 -50.75 47.03
N LEU A 12 -38.64 -50.08 47.87
CA LEU A 12 -38.13 -48.74 47.47
C LEU A 12 -36.81 -48.49 48.19
N CYS A 13 -35.82 -49.30 47.85
CA CYS A 13 -34.47 -49.15 48.34
C CYS A 13 -33.49 -49.71 47.32
N ALA A 14 -33.45 -49.10 46.16
CA ALA A 14 -32.39 -49.37 45.24
C ALA A 14 -32.34 -48.23 44.17
N CYS A 15 -31.21 -47.62 44.01
CA CYS A 15 -30.78 -46.70 42.95
C CYS A 15 -30.66 -45.24 43.38
N LEU A 16 -29.93 -44.95 44.46
CA LEU A 16 -29.09 -43.75 44.50
C LEU A 16 -27.66 -44.18 44.17
N SER A 17 -27.40 -44.42 42.88
CA SER A 17 -26.04 -44.40 42.32
C SER A 17 -25.63 -42.96 42.17
N THR A 18 -24.96 -42.41 43.17
CA THR A 18 -24.21 -41.17 43.08
C THR A 18 -23.08 -41.35 42.07
N SER A 19 -23.32 -40.91 40.86
CA SER A 19 -22.25 -40.70 39.90
C SER A 19 -21.37 -39.54 40.37
N LEU A 20 -20.30 -39.88 41.06
CA LEU A 20 -19.19 -39.00 41.40
C LEU A 20 -18.50 -38.64 40.08
N ILE A 21 -18.96 -37.56 39.43
CA ILE A 21 -18.25 -36.98 38.32
C ILE A 21 -16.97 -36.40 38.90
N CYS A 22 -15.89 -37.15 38.76
CA CYS A 22 -14.54 -36.67 38.97
C CYS A 22 -14.29 -35.62 37.89
N ALA A 23 -14.59 -34.34 38.16
CA ALA A 23 -14.11 -33.25 37.40
C ALA A 23 -12.58 -33.24 37.57
N ALA A 24 -11.88 -33.87 36.65
CA ALA A 24 -10.44 -33.68 36.54
C ALA A 24 -10.20 -32.19 36.32
N PRO A 25 -9.38 -31.52 37.13
CA PRO A 25 -8.98 -30.17 36.81
C PRO A 25 -8.26 -30.24 35.45
N SER A 26 -8.90 -29.70 34.44
CA SER A 26 -8.18 -29.40 33.19
C SER A 26 -7.12 -28.36 33.58
N TYR A 27 -5.92 -28.84 33.82
CA TYR A 27 -4.76 -27.97 33.77
C TYR A 27 -4.74 -27.43 32.35
N ALA A 28 -5.31 -26.24 32.15
CA ALA A 28 -4.99 -25.45 30.98
C ALA A 28 -3.47 -25.37 31.00
N ASP A 29 -2.86 -25.95 29.98
CA ASP A 29 -1.44 -25.85 29.71
C ASP A 29 -1.20 -24.34 29.67
N ALA A 30 -0.73 -23.78 30.76
CA ALA A 30 -0.26 -22.40 30.80
C ALA A 30 0.95 -22.43 29.86
N ALA A 31 0.66 -22.25 28.55
CA ALA A 31 1.68 -22.09 27.56
C ALA A 31 2.70 -21.16 28.19
N ASN A 32 3.93 -21.63 28.24
CA ASN A 32 5.06 -20.93 28.85
C ASN A 32 5.29 -19.66 28.03
N GLU A 33 4.38 -18.69 28.19
CA GLU A 33 4.43 -17.42 27.47
C GLU A 33 5.67 -16.70 27.92
N VAL A 34 6.67 -16.71 27.05
CA VAL A 34 7.89 -15.92 27.25
C VAL A 34 7.48 -14.47 27.40
N PRO A 35 7.80 -13.81 28.53
CA PRO A 35 7.48 -12.41 28.70
C PRO A 35 7.98 -11.60 27.53
N THR A 36 7.09 -10.84 26.90
CA THR A 36 7.43 -10.04 25.71
C THR A 36 7.18 -8.56 25.98
N VAL A 37 8.01 -7.71 25.39
CA VAL A 37 7.79 -6.28 25.29
C VAL A 37 7.46 -5.91 23.86
N SER A 38 6.40 -5.11 23.67
CA SER A 38 6.02 -4.57 22.37
C SER A 38 6.22 -3.06 22.38
N VAL A 39 6.97 -2.55 21.44
CA VAL A 39 7.30 -1.14 21.30
C VAL A 39 7.21 -0.71 19.84
N SER A 40 7.05 0.60 19.64
CA SER A 40 7.14 1.22 18.31
C SER A 40 8.38 2.08 18.23
N GLY A 41 9.14 1.95 17.15
CA GLY A 41 10.23 2.85 16.81
C GLY A 41 9.81 3.74 15.65
N TYR A 42 10.17 5.01 15.74
CA TYR A 42 9.85 6.02 14.73
C TYR A 42 11.11 6.75 14.28
N ALA A 43 11.15 7.10 12.99
CA ALA A 43 12.17 7.99 12.43
C ALA A 43 11.57 8.79 11.27
N GLU A 44 11.97 10.04 11.18
CA GLU A 44 11.63 10.92 10.06
C GLU A 44 12.83 11.74 9.64
N GLU A 45 12.86 12.16 8.39
CA GLU A 45 13.87 13.04 7.83
C GLU A 45 13.20 13.98 6.83
N LYS A 46 13.52 15.27 6.89
CA LYS A 46 13.10 16.25 5.90
C LYS A 46 14.12 16.28 4.79
N VAL A 47 13.69 15.91 3.60
CA VAL A 47 14.55 15.90 2.42
C VAL A 47 14.02 16.93 1.41
N VAL A 48 14.91 17.79 0.93
CA VAL A 48 14.58 18.72 -0.16
C VAL A 48 14.52 17.92 -1.46
N PRO A 49 13.44 18.01 -2.22
CA PRO A 49 13.36 17.36 -3.53
C PRO A 49 14.43 17.90 -4.50
N ASP A 50 15.02 17.01 -5.27
CA ASP A 50 15.97 17.32 -6.35
C ASP A 50 15.48 16.85 -7.72
N THR A 51 14.33 16.16 -7.75
CA THR A 51 13.76 15.57 -8.95
C THR A 51 12.23 15.73 -8.92
N ALA A 52 11.66 16.01 -10.09
CA ALA A 52 10.22 15.99 -10.31
C ALA A 52 9.89 15.08 -11.48
N TYR A 53 8.76 14.38 -11.39
CA TYR A 53 8.16 13.61 -12.49
C TYR A 53 6.87 14.31 -12.91
N ILE A 54 6.76 14.58 -14.21
CA ILE A 54 5.55 15.14 -14.82
C ILE A 54 4.98 14.06 -15.73
N THR A 55 3.72 13.68 -15.55
CA THR A 55 3.04 12.80 -16.47
C THR A 55 2.16 13.60 -17.41
N VAL A 56 2.49 13.55 -18.68
CA VAL A 56 1.76 14.18 -19.78
C VAL A 56 1.01 13.11 -20.55
N GLY A 57 -0.30 13.19 -20.55
CA GLY A 57 -1.18 12.26 -21.22
C GLY A 57 -1.85 12.81 -22.46
N MET A 58 -2.20 11.92 -23.37
CA MET A 58 -2.99 12.21 -24.54
C MET A 58 -4.05 11.13 -24.74
N ASN A 59 -5.31 11.55 -24.76
CA ASN A 59 -6.45 10.72 -25.11
C ASN A 59 -7.02 11.17 -26.46
N THR A 60 -7.06 10.24 -27.42
CA THR A 60 -7.65 10.45 -28.75
C THR A 60 -8.78 9.49 -28.99
N THR A 61 -9.79 9.92 -29.74
CA THR A 61 -10.94 9.07 -30.14
C THR A 61 -11.20 9.23 -31.62
N ALA A 62 -11.36 8.12 -32.34
CA ALA A 62 -11.68 8.10 -33.76
C ALA A 62 -12.59 6.93 -34.11
N ALA A 63 -13.08 6.88 -35.37
CA ALA A 63 -13.94 5.79 -35.85
C ALA A 63 -13.19 4.45 -35.89
N THR A 64 -11.89 4.46 -36.15
CA THR A 64 -11.03 3.28 -36.17
C THR A 64 -9.90 3.38 -35.16
N ALA A 65 -9.43 2.23 -34.67
CA ALA A 65 -8.29 2.18 -33.72
C ALA A 65 -7.01 2.76 -34.38
N GLU A 66 -6.82 2.54 -35.68
CA GLU A 66 -5.65 3.03 -36.41
C GLU A 66 -5.66 4.56 -36.52
N GLU A 67 -6.79 5.19 -36.82
CA GLU A 67 -6.91 6.66 -36.85
C GLU A 67 -6.67 7.26 -35.44
N ALA A 68 -7.27 6.69 -34.42
CA ALA A 68 -7.06 7.15 -33.03
C ALA A 68 -5.58 7.06 -32.63
N ARG A 69 -4.90 5.95 -32.98
CA ARG A 69 -3.48 5.74 -32.73
C ARG A 69 -2.62 6.75 -33.50
N MET A 70 -2.86 6.95 -34.81
CA MET A 70 -2.08 7.90 -35.61
C MET A 70 -2.19 9.33 -35.10
N GLN A 71 -3.37 9.77 -34.68
CA GLN A 71 -3.59 11.07 -34.05
C GLN A 71 -2.81 11.18 -32.75
N ASN A 72 -2.87 10.16 -31.89
CA ASN A 72 -2.15 10.09 -30.63
C ASN A 72 -0.65 10.18 -30.85
N ASP A 73 -0.08 9.32 -31.71
CA ASP A 73 1.34 9.29 -32.05
C ASP A 73 1.83 10.65 -32.56
N THR A 74 1.05 11.32 -33.41
CA THR A 74 1.39 12.63 -33.95
C THR A 74 1.55 13.68 -32.86
N ILE A 75 0.64 13.69 -31.88
CA ILE A 75 0.67 14.65 -30.77
C ILE A 75 1.79 14.29 -29.82
N MET A 76 1.90 13.05 -29.43
CA MET A 76 2.94 12.61 -28.46
C MET A 76 4.34 12.79 -29.02
N ASN A 77 4.57 12.62 -30.32
CA ASN A 77 5.84 12.95 -30.97
C ASN A 77 6.17 14.44 -30.87
N ARG A 78 5.19 15.34 -31.04
CA ARG A 78 5.40 16.79 -30.85
C ARG A 78 5.76 17.11 -29.40
N VAL A 79 5.05 16.51 -28.44
CA VAL A 79 5.35 16.67 -27.00
C VAL A 79 6.78 16.23 -26.69
N GLN A 80 7.20 15.06 -27.19
CA GLN A 80 8.56 14.56 -26.98
C GLN A 80 9.62 15.51 -27.59
N HIS A 81 9.41 15.98 -28.82
CA HIS A 81 10.33 16.95 -29.46
C HIS A 81 10.40 18.26 -28.68
N SER A 82 9.27 18.74 -28.18
CA SER A 82 9.23 19.95 -27.35
C SER A 82 9.97 19.77 -26.03
N ALA A 83 9.80 18.61 -25.38
CA ALA A 83 10.53 18.29 -24.16
C ALA A 83 12.05 18.22 -24.41
N LEU A 84 12.48 17.60 -25.52
CA LEU A 84 13.90 17.60 -25.95
C LEU A 84 14.43 19.03 -26.17
N SER A 85 13.66 19.90 -26.84
CA SER A 85 14.04 21.27 -27.10
C SER A 85 14.17 22.11 -25.83
N LEU A 86 13.46 21.76 -24.78
CA LEU A 86 13.53 22.37 -23.44
C LEU A 86 14.63 21.76 -22.56
N GLY A 87 15.43 20.83 -23.10
CA GLY A 87 16.58 20.26 -22.40
C GLY A 87 16.31 18.95 -21.63
N ILE A 88 15.13 18.36 -21.73
CA ILE A 88 14.86 17.03 -21.15
C ILE A 88 15.53 15.98 -22.04
N ALA A 89 16.42 15.19 -21.46
CA ALA A 89 17.11 14.16 -22.22
C ALA A 89 16.18 12.97 -22.55
N GLN A 90 16.42 12.29 -23.68
CA GLN A 90 15.62 11.12 -24.09
C GLN A 90 15.56 10.03 -23.01
N LYS A 91 16.64 9.80 -22.27
CA LYS A 91 16.70 8.84 -21.17
C LYS A 91 15.77 9.18 -19.99
N ASP A 92 15.40 10.45 -19.86
CA ASP A 92 14.55 11.00 -18.81
C ASP A 92 13.07 11.07 -19.24
N MET A 93 12.73 10.45 -20.38
CA MET A 93 11.39 10.30 -20.92
C MET A 93 11.01 8.83 -20.94
N LYS A 94 9.83 8.49 -20.40
CA LYS A 94 9.35 7.12 -20.34
C LYS A 94 7.86 7.04 -20.63
N THR A 95 7.46 6.26 -21.63
CA THR A 95 6.05 5.90 -21.81
C THR A 95 5.64 4.99 -20.64
N ARG A 96 4.62 5.41 -19.89
CA ARG A 96 4.09 4.70 -18.72
C ARG A 96 2.91 3.84 -19.09
N ASN A 97 2.08 4.33 -19.97
CA ASN A 97 0.83 3.71 -20.33
C ASN A 97 0.56 3.89 -21.83
N PHE A 98 0.08 2.85 -22.48
CA PHE A 98 -0.44 2.90 -23.85
C PHE A 98 -1.56 1.88 -23.99
N ASN A 99 -2.79 2.37 -24.12
CA ASN A 99 -3.97 1.53 -24.20
C ASN A 99 -4.86 1.92 -25.34
N VAL A 100 -5.52 0.93 -25.92
CA VAL A 100 -6.54 1.10 -26.98
C VAL A 100 -7.81 0.43 -26.51
N TYR A 101 -8.91 1.18 -26.47
CA TYR A 101 -10.22 0.70 -26.02
C TYR A 101 -11.29 0.96 -27.07
N PRO A 102 -12.23 0.02 -27.30
CA PRO A 102 -13.43 0.33 -28.04
C PRO A 102 -14.32 1.29 -27.23
N THR A 103 -14.96 2.21 -27.90
CA THR A 103 -16.04 3.04 -27.37
C THR A 103 -17.39 2.52 -27.80
N TYR A 104 -18.44 2.69 -26.99
CA TYR A 104 -19.76 2.11 -27.23
C TYR A 104 -20.83 3.18 -27.27
N ASP A 105 -21.82 3.00 -28.09
CA ASP A 105 -23.04 3.82 -28.14
C ASP A 105 -24.01 3.41 -26.99
N LYS A 106 -25.16 4.11 -26.93
CA LYS A 106 -26.24 3.83 -25.98
C LYS A 106 -26.83 2.42 -26.08
N ASN A 107 -26.65 1.77 -27.24
CA ASN A 107 -27.12 0.41 -27.53
C ASN A 107 -26.02 -0.65 -27.35
N GLN A 108 -24.90 -0.29 -26.68
CA GLN A 108 -23.74 -1.16 -26.45
C GLN A 108 -23.08 -1.67 -27.77
N LYS A 109 -23.23 -0.93 -28.87
CA LYS A 109 -22.52 -1.20 -30.13
C LYS A 109 -21.25 -0.34 -30.16
N ILE A 110 -20.16 -0.93 -30.66
CA ILE A 110 -18.91 -0.18 -30.87
C ILE A 110 -19.20 0.96 -31.86
N ASN A 111 -18.88 2.19 -31.40
CA ASN A 111 -19.04 3.41 -32.19
C ASN A 111 -17.73 4.13 -32.47
N GLY A 112 -16.60 3.57 -32.01
CA GLY A 112 -15.26 4.11 -32.21
C GLY A 112 -14.23 3.45 -31.30
N TYR A 113 -13.05 4.06 -31.25
CA TYR A 113 -11.94 3.62 -30.43
C TYR A 113 -11.28 4.80 -29.76
N SER A 114 -10.83 4.61 -28.52
CA SER A 114 -10.05 5.58 -27.76
C SER A 114 -8.65 5.03 -27.53
N VAL A 115 -7.64 5.89 -27.71
CA VAL A 115 -6.24 5.60 -27.40
C VAL A 115 -5.79 6.53 -26.29
N SER A 116 -5.25 5.96 -25.23
CA SER A 116 -4.61 6.67 -24.11
C SER A 116 -3.11 6.40 -24.11
N ASN A 117 -2.31 7.44 -23.99
CA ASN A 117 -0.85 7.36 -23.96
C ASN A 117 -0.32 8.36 -22.95
N ASP A 118 0.48 7.88 -21.97
CA ASP A 118 1.07 8.68 -20.92
C ASP A 118 2.59 8.66 -21.03
N LEU A 119 3.17 9.86 -21.10
CA LEU A 119 4.60 10.11 -21.11
C LEU A 119 5.02 10.72 -19.78
N GLU A 120 5.88 10.05 -19.05
CA GLU A 120 6.52 10.56 -17.87
C GLU A 120 7.82 11.27 -18.25
N LEU A 121 7.99 12.48 -17.75
CA LEU A 121 9.17 13.32 -17.92
C LEU A 121 9.85 13.50 -16.57
N LYS A 122 11.12 13.09 -16.46
CA LYS A 122 11.96 13.38 -15.29
C LYS A 122 12.59 14.75 -15.45
N VAL A 123 12.41 15.60 -14.46
CA VAL A 123 12.85 17.00 -14.46
C VAL A 123 13.67 17.29 -13.20
N THR A 124 14.91 17.75 -13.37
CA THR A 124 15.78 18.16 -12.27
C THR A 124 15.88 19.69 -12.14
N ASP A 125 15.62 20.42 -13.21
CA ASP A 125 15.47 21.87 -13.18
C ASP A 125 13.98 22.24 -13.05
N PHE A 126 13.54 22.55 -11.86
CA PHE A 126 12.13 22.84 -11.56
C PHE A 126 11.61 24.11 -12.27
N THR A 127 12.50 24.99 -12.72
CA THR A 127 12.09 26.19 -13.49
C THR A 127 11.49 25.84 -14.86
N LEU A 128 11.73 24.62 -15.35
CA LEU A 128 11.21 24.12 -16.61
C LEU A 128 9.79 23.53 -16.49
N ILE A 129 9.32 23.20 -15.28
CA ILE A 129 8.04 22.49 -15.07
C ILE A 129 6.89 23.23 -15.75
N SER A 130 6.69 24.50 -15.43
CA SER A 130 5.59 25.28 -15.99
C SER A 130 5.69 25.43 -17.52
N LYS A 131 6.91 25.56 -18.04
CA LYS A 131 7.16 25.65 -19.48
C LYS A 131 6.86 24.34 -20.20
N LEU A 132 7.24 23.20 -19.61
CA LEU A 132 6.97 21.88 -20.14
C LEU A 132 5.48 21.61 -20.22
N ILE A 133 4.73 21.91 -19.13
CA ILE A 133 3.28 21.73 -19.10
C ILE A 133 2.61 22.62 -20.16
N ALA A 134 2.94 23.90 -20.19
CA ALA A 134 2.36 24.83 -21.15
C ALA A 134 2.65 24.40 -22.60
N LYS A 135 3.88 23.96 -22.87
CA LYS A 135 4.28 23.52 -24.21
C LYS A 135 3.61 22.22 -24.62
N ALA A 136 3.50 21.25 -23.70
CA ALA A 136 2.78 19.99 -23.95
C ALA A 136 1.31 20.25 -24.31
N MET A 137 0.64 21.15 -23.60
CA MET A 137 -0.76 21.53 -23.92
C MET A 137 -0.87 22.24 -25.28
N GLN A 138 0.09 23.12 -25.63
CA GLN A 138 0.14 23.74 -26.96
C GLN A 138 0.35 22.72 -28.07
N ASP A 139 1.10 21.66 -27.82
CA ASP A 139 1.34 20.58 -28.78
C ASP A 139 0.14 19.65 -28.94
N GLY A 140 -0.86 19.77 -28.04
CA GLY A 140 -2.13 19.07 -28.11
C GLY A 140 -2.36 18.01 -27.04
N ALA A 141 -1.45 17.87 -26.07
CA ALA A 141 -1.71 17.01 -24.89
C ALA A 141 -2.99 17.51 -24.16
N ASN A 142 -3.84 16.60 -23.73
CA ASN A 142 -5.12 16.93 -23.11
C ASN A 142 -5.30 16.33 -21.72
N ASP A 143 -4.26 15.69 -21.20
CA ASP A 143 -4.25 15.14 -19.86
C ASP A 143 -2.90 15.43 -19.18
N ILE A 144 -2.93 16.07 -18.01
CA ILE A 144 -1.75 16.33 -17.19
C ILE A 144 -2.00 15.76 -15.81
N ASN A 145 -1.37 14.63 -15.53
CA ASN A 145 -1.58 13.87 -14.28
C ASN A 145 -0.70 14.35 -13.12
N GLY A 146 -0.47 15.67 -13.04
CA GLY A 146 0.20 16.31 -11.93
C GLY A 146 1.72 16.28 -12.00
N VAL A 147 2.33 16.84 -10.97
CA VAL A 147 3.78 16.87 -10.75
C VAL A 147 4.07 16.17 -9.44
N HIS A 148 4.92 15.17 -9.49
CA HIS A 148 5.37 14.42 -8.32
C HIS A 148 6.83 14.78 -8.00
N PHE A 149 7.04 15.42 -6.85
CA PHE A 149 8.38 15.74 -6.38
C PHE A 149 8.98 14.57 -5.60
N THR A 150 10.28 14.35 -5.76
CA THR A 150 11.01 13.27 -5.08
C THR A 150 12.51 13.63 -4.99
N THR A 151 13.30 12.72 -4.45
CA THR A 151 14.76 12.76 -4.52
C THR A 151 15.31 11.49 -5.15
N GLU A 152 16.39 11.58 -5.90
CA GLU A 152 17.11 10.40 -6.42
C GLU A 152 17.62 9.48 -5.31
N LYS A 153 17.75 10.00 -4.09
CA LYS A 153 18.22 9.26 -2.91
C LYS A 153 17.08 8.65 -2.09
N ALA A 154 15.84 8.66 -2.59
CA ALA A 154 14.65 8.21 -1.83
C ALA A 154 14.82 6.82 -1.19
N ASP A 155 15.35 5.85 -1.94
CA ASP A 155 15.57 4.49 -1.43
C ASP A 155 16.64 4.43 -0.34
N THR A 156 17.70 5.22 -0.49
CA THR A 156 18.77 5.32 0.50
C THR A 156 18.26 5.97 1.78
N VAL A 157 17.54 7.07 1.66
CA VAL A 157 16.90 7.76 2.79
C VAL A 157 15.94 6.80 3.51
N ARG A 158 15.07 6.13 2.78
CA ARG A 158 14.13 5.15 3.33
C ARG A 158 14.85 4.04 4.08
N SER A 159 15.92 3.47 3.50
CA SER A 159 16.70 2.42 4.14
C SER A 159 17.33 2.90 5.46
N ASN A 160 17.85 4.11 5.49
CA ASN A 160 18.43 4.70 6.69
C ASN A 160 17.37 4.98 7.77
N LEU A 161 16.20 5.50 7.37
CA LEU A 161 15.08 5.74 8.28
C LEU A 161 14.58 4.43 8.93
N ILE A 162 14.49 3.35 8.16
CA ILE A 162 14.14 2.03 8.71
C ILE A 162 15.13 1.60 9.78
N LYS A 163 16.44 1.72 9.51
CA LYS A 163 17.48 1.37 10.48
C LYS A 163 17.38 2.22 11.75
N THR A 164 17.17 3.53 11.58
CA THR A 164 17.01 4.47 12.70
C THR A 164 15.76 4.16 13.53
N ALA A 165 14.63 3.88 12.87
CA ALA A 165 13.39 3.51 13.55
C ALA A 165 13.55 2.21 14.36
N ILE A 166 14.19 1.18 13.79
CA ILE A 166 14.49 -0.07 14.50
C ILE A 166 15.39 0.20 15.71
N TYR A 167 16.42 1.01 15.53
CA TYR A 167 17.33 1.38 16.63
C TYR A 167 16.57 2.10 17.77
N ASN A 168 15.73 3.07 17.45
CA ASN A 168 14.91 3.81 18.43
C ASN A 168 13.94 2.87 19.15
N GLY A 169 13.29 1.96 18.44
CA GLY A 169 12.43 0.93 19.04
C GLY A 169 13.21 0.03 20.02
N LYS A 170 14.42 -0.41 19.62
CA LYS A 170 15.28 -1.21 20.48
C LYS A 170 15.67 -0.46 21.77
N GLN A 171 16.01 0.81 21.67
CA GLN A 171 16.32 1.64 22.85
C GLN A 171 15.12 1.75 23.80
N THR A 172 13.92 1.95 23.25
CA THR A 172 12.68 1.99 24.03
C THR A 172 12.41 0.65 24.72
N ALA A 173 12.58 -0.47 24.02
CA ALA A 173 12.40 -1.81 24.56
C ALA A 173 13.39 -2.10 25.68
N GLN A 174 14.66 -1.69 25.52
CA GLN A 174 15.70 -1.86 26.52
C GLN A 174 15.39 -1.07 27.77
N ALA A 175 15.02 0.21 27.64
CA ALA A 175 14.65 1.06 28.78
C ALA A 175 13.43 0.48 29.53
N ALA A 176 12.44 -0.06 28.84
CA ALA A 176 11.29 -0.69 29.45
C ALA A 176 11.66 -1.97 30.21
N ALA A 177 12.54 -2.80 29.65
CA ALA A 177 13.02 -4.02 30.32
C ALA A 177 13.82 -3.67 31.58
N GLU A 178 14.73 -2.73 31.51
CA GLU A 178 15.55 -2.26 32.65
C GLU A 178 14.69 -1.66 33.77
N ALA A 179 13.68 -0.84 33.42
CA ALA A 179 12.76 -0.23 34.37
C ALA A 179 11.93 -1.27 35.16
N THR A 180 11.73 -2.45 34.59
CA THR A 180 11.02 -3.57 35.22
C THR A 180 11.96 -4.59 35.88
N GLY A 181 13.27 -4.32 35.91
CA GLY A 181 14.28 -5.21 36.49
C GLY A 181 14.64 -6.41 35.65
N HIS A 182 14.32 -6.36 34.34
CA HIS A 182 14.58 -7.43 33.36
C HIS A 182 15.67 -7.04 32.34
N ARG A 183 16.15 -8.03 31.62
CA ARG A 183 17.02 -7.82 30.44
C ARG A 183 16.23 -8.02 29.16
N LEU A 184 16.50 -7.20 28.17
CA LEU A 184 15.94 -7.40 26.81
C LEU A 184 16.51 -8.68 26.22
N GLY A 185 15.63 -9.59 25.79
CA GLY A 185 15.97 -10.82 25.10
C GLY A 185 16.03 -10.65 23.58
N ASP A 186 15.92 -11.77 22.88
CA ASP A 186 15.94 -11.79 21.41
C ASP A 186 14.69 -11.22 20.81
N VAL A 187 14.83 -10.73 19.59
CA VAL A 187 13.72 -10.19 18.80
C VAL A 187 12.79 -11.31 18.37
N LYS A 188 11.53 -11.25 18.79
CA LYS A 188 10.49 -12.21 18.37
C LYS A 188 9.93 -11.89 16.97
N SER A 189 9.67 -10.62 16.69
CA SER A 189 9.16 -10.16 15.40
C SER A 189 9.45 -8.67 15.18
N ILE A 190 9.58 -8.28 13.92
CA ILE A 190 9.64 -6.88 13.50
C ILE A 190 8.63 -6.70 12.38
N THR A 191 7.74 -5.74 12.54
CA THR A 191 6.84 -5.29 11.47
C THR A 191 7.23 -3.88 11.07
N ILE A 192 7.45 -3.66 9.77
CA ILE A 192 7.85 -2.36 9.24
C ILE A 192 6.67 -1.79 8.46
N ASN A 193 6.07 -0.74 9.03
CA ASN A 193 5.02 0.03 8.37
C ASN A 193 5.65 1.37 7.94
N GLY A 194 5.86 1.55 6.64
CA GLY A 194 6.39 2.79 6.09
C GLY A 194 5.31 3.53 5.33
N ASN A 195 5.07 4.79 5.64
CA ASN A 195 4.34 5.68 4.76
C ASN A 195 5.23 6.05 3.57
N SER A 196 4.63 6.24 2.40
CA SER A 196 5.34 6.84 1.27
C SER A 196 5.81 8.23 1.68
N PRO A 197 7.02 8.62 1.30
CA PRO A 197 7.53 9.94 1.62
C PRO A 197 6.58 11.02 1.08
N SER A 198 6.25 12.00 1.91
CA SER A 198 5.54 13.21 1.51
C SER A 198 6.58 14.32 1.33
N TYR A 199 6.70 14.82 0.12
CA TYR A 199 7.59 15.94 -0.19
C TYR A 199 6.75 17.22 -0.24
N THR A 200 7.11 18.21 0.57
CA THR A 200 6.56 19.57 0.46
C THR A 200 7.55 20.43 -0.34
N ALA A 201 7.06 20.96 -1.44
CA ALA A 201 7.79 21.97 -2.23
C ALA A 201 7.85 23.28 -1.48
#